data_8049676035b05e0a217ced3c3127f5f8
#
_entry.id   8049676035b05e0a217ced3c3127f5f8
#
_cell.length_a   1.000
_cell.length_b   1.000
_cell.length_c   1.000
_cell.angle_alpha   90.00
_cell.angle_beta   90.00
_cell.angle_gamma   90.00
#
_symmetry.space_group_name_H-M   'P 1'
#
loop_
_entity.id
_entity.type
_entity.pdbx_description
1 polymer ?
#
loop_
_entity_poly.entity_id
_entity_poly.type
_entity_poly.pdbx_seq_one_letter_code
_entity_poly.pdbx_strand_id
1 'polypeptide(L)'
;YKVVSMNVHALNFFTKLASSAAEYNATICFVGLTFEKTPETFKYDLEDAGILFFNTMDEILKNKELLSDLGGGGGATTKQQRTLTKALVNELPHFIDATVSTIAMMTNAKATKKSVKIQPLTIENTTSQVASSIGFYGDLDGLIILIFPNSIAKKACELLVGSGDINEEDILDSLAEFVNIIGGRAKVLLSENKMRLDITLPRTYADINTLLEIAQNKKGVQVDLDFEGQTFIFFLTR
;
A
#
# COMPACT_ATOMS: atom_id res chain seq x y z
N TYR A 1 14.44 -17.03 -21.81
CA TYR A 1 13.40 -17.84 -21.18
C TYR A 1 12.09 -17.05 -21.18
N LYS A 2 10.99 -17.65 -21.58
CA LYS A 2 9.67 -17.01 -21.56
C LYS A 2 9.00 -17.31 -20.22
N VAL A 3 8.73 -16.29 -19.44
CA VAL A 3 7.93 -16.43 -18.20
C VAL A 3 6.47 -16.55 -18.62
N VAL A 4 5.85 -17.68 -18.33
CA VAL A 4 4.46 -17.98 -18.74
C VAL A 4 3.46 -17.68 -17.65
N SER A 5 3.88 -17.75 -16.38
CA SER A 5 3.07 -17.38 -15.21
C SER A 5 3.98 -17.05 -14.02
N MET A 6 3.46 -16.28 -13.08
CA MET A 6 4.14 -15.92 -11.85
C MET A 6 3.23 -16.25 -10.67
N ASN A 7 3.79 -16.80 -9.61
CA ASN A 7 3.11 -17.07 -8.35
C ASN A 7 3.64 -16.14 -7.24
N VAL A 8 3.03 -16.19 -6.06
CA VAL A 8 3.40 -15.35 -4.91
C VAL A 8 4.87 -15.52 -4.50
N HIS A 9 5.44 -16.73 -4.63
CA HIS A 9 6.85 -16.95 -4.30
C HIS A 9 7.79 -16.24 -5.30
N ALA A 10 7.43 -16.25 -6.57
CA ALA A 10 8.16 -15.51 -7.59
C ALA A 10 8.02 -14.00 -7.40
N LEU A 11 6.83 -13.50 -7.05
CA LEU A 11 6.62 -12.11 -6.70
C LEU A 11 7.53 -11.68 -5.55
N ASN A 12 7.51 -12.39 -4.44
CA ASN A 12 8.36 -12.10 -3.27
C ASN A 12 9.86 -12.17 -3.59
N PHE A 13 10.26 -13.12 -4.44
CA PHE A 13 11.64 -13.22 -4.89
C PHE A 13 12.08 -11.98 -5.69
N PHE A 14 11.29 -11.57 -6.68
CA PHE A 14 11.63 -10.42 -7.51
C PHE A 14 11.54 -9.09 -6.76
N THR A 15 10.61 -8.95 -5.81
CA THR A 15 10.54 -7.77 -4.93
C THR A 15 11.80 -7.63 -4.07
N LYS A 16 12.27 -8.74 -3.46
CA LYS A 16 13.53 -8.75 -2.70
C LYS A 16 14.74 -8.49 -3.61
N LEU A 17 14.75 -9.07 -4.80
CA LEU A 17 15.83 -8.87 -5.76
C LEU A 17 15.89 -7.41 -6.22
N ALA A 18 14.75 -6.76 -6.43
CA ALA A 18 14.69 -5.35 -6.78
C ALA A 18 15.23 -4.45 -5.66
N SER A 19 14.88 -4.75 -4.41
CA SER A 19 15.42 -4.04 -3.24
C SER A 19 16.94 -4.18 -3.16
N SER A 20 17.47 -5.41 -3.31
CA SER A 20 18.92 -5.63 -3.33
C SER A 20 19.60 -4.96 -4.52
N ALA A 21 18.99 -4.98 -5.71
CA ALA A 21 19.54 -4.32 -6.89
C ALA A 21 19.67 -2.80 -6.70
N ALA A 22 18.69 -2.19 -6.02
CA ALA A 22 18.69 -0.76 -5.73
C ALA A 22 19.89 -0.34 -4.84
N GLU A 23 20.35 -1.20 -3.93
CA GLU A 23 21.54 -0.96 -3.09
C GLU A 23 22.82 -0.82 -3.95
N TYR A 24 22.83 -1.44 -5.12
CA TYR A 24 23.95 -1.39 -6.07
C TYR A 24 23.69 -0.45 -7.25
N ASN A 25 22.69 0.45 -7.16
CA ASN A 25 22.27 1.32 -8.25
C ASN A 25 21.91 0.57 -9.54
N ALA A 26 21.39 -0.66 -9.40
CA ALA A 26 20.96 -1.48 -10.51
C ALA A 26 19.44 -1.49 -10.62
N THR A 27 18.93 -1.50 -11.84
CA THR A 27 17.50 -1.56 -12.13
C THR A 27 17.15 -2.88 -12.78
N ILE A 28 16.10 -3.53 -12.30
CA ILE A 28 15.58 -4.76 -12.91
C ILE A 28 14.53 -4.38 -13.95
N CYS A 29 14.66 -4.96 -15.13
CA CYS A 29 13.69 -4.78 -16.20
C CYS A 29 13.14 -6.14 -16.66
N PHE A 30 11.82 -6.25 -16.80
CA PHE A 30 11.18 -7.34 -17.51
C PHE A 30 10.88 -6.92 -18.95
N VAL A 31 11.21 -7.79 -19.90
CA VAL A 31 10.99 -7.55 -21.33
C VAL A 31 10.08 -8.62 -21.90
N GLY A 32 8.99 -8.21 -22.56
CA GLY A 32 8.06 -9.12 -23.21
C GLY A 32 7.28 -10.02 -22.24
N LEU A 33 7.18 -9.65 -20.96
CA LEU A 33 6.37 -10.35 -19.99
C LEU A 33 4.89 -10.02 -20.24
N THR A 34 4.07 -11.06 -20.44
CA THR A 34 2.62 -10.93 -20.56
C THR A 34 1.96 -11.48 -19.30
N PHE A 35 0.89 -10.82 -18.82
CA PHE A 35 0.18 -11.19 -17.60
C PHE A 35 -1.07 -12.04 -17.87
N GLU A 36 -1.17 -12.70 -19.04
CA GLU A 36 -2.34 -13.52 -19.41
C GLU A 36 -2.69 -14.63 -18.40
N LYS A 37 -1.67 -15.14 -17.68
CA LYS A 37 -1.81 -16.22 -16.68
C LYS A 37 -1.28 -15.83 -15.31
N THR A 38 -1.05 -14.56 -15.07
CA THR A 38 -0.55 -14.01 -13.82
C THR A 38 -1.51 -12.90 -13.40
N PRO A 39 -1.90 -12.80 -12.13
CA PRO A 39 -2.73 -11.70 -11.66
C PRO A 39 -2.10 -10.35 -12.04
N GLU A 40 -2.85 -9.46 -12.66
CA GLU A 40 -2.36 -8.12 -13.01
C GLU A 40 -1.85 -7.35 -11.78
N THR A 41 -2.38 -7.66 -10.59
CA THR A 41 -1.90 -7.12 -9.31
C THR A 41 -0.39 -7.31 -9.13
N PHE A 42 0.17 -8.43 -9.60
CA PHE A 42 1.60 -8.70 -9.48
C PHE A 42 2.46 -7.73 -10.29
N LYS A 43 1.94 -7.21 -11.40
CA LYS A 43 2.62 -6.17 -12.16
C LYS A 43 2.81 -4.91 -11.31
N TYR A 44 1.76 -4.47 -10.63
CA TYR A 44 1.80 -3.28 -9.78
C TYR A 44 2.72 -3.48 -8.57
N ASP A 45 2.69 -4.64 -7.93
CA ASP A 45 3.58 -4.96 -6.83
C ASP A 45 5.06 -4.94 -7.25
N LEU A 46 5.36 -5.40 -8.48
CA LEU A 46 6.71 -5.38 -9.04
C LEU A 46 7.13 -3.98 -9.48
N GLU A 47 6.22 -3.19 -10.05
CA GLU A 47 6.47 -1.78 -10.40
C GLU A 47 6.71 -0.94 -9.14
N ASP A 48 5.98 -1.19 -8.06
CA ASP A 48 6.18 -0.54 -6.76
C ASP A 48 7.54 -0.91 -6.13
N ALA A 49 8.02 -2.12 -6.40
CA ALA A 49 9.36 -2.54 -6.01
C ALA A 49 10.47 -1.92 -6.88
N GLY A 50 10.12 -1.13 -7.89
CA GLY A 50 11.07 -0.47 -8.79
C GLY A 50 11.47 -1.30 -10.01
N ILE A 51 10.72 -2.36 -10.33
CA ILE A 51 10.93 -3.16 -11.54
C ILE A 51 10.24 -2.48 -12.72
N LEU A 52 10.96 -2.33 -13.83
CA LEU A 52 10.44 -1.72 -15.05
C LEU A 52 9.98 -2.80 -16.04
N PHE A 53 8.93 -2.49 -16.80
CA PHE A 53 8.37 -3.37 -17.82
C PHE A 53 8.46 -2.75 -19.20
N PHE A 54 8.95 -3.52 -20.15
CA PHE A 54 9.06 -3.13 -21.54
C PHE A 54 8.54 -4.26 -22.45
N ASN A 55 7.88 -3.89 -23.55
CA ASN A 55 7.40 -4.89 -24.49
C ASN A 55 8.56 -5.48 -25.32
N THR A 56 9.56 -4.66 -25.63
CA THR A 56 10.70 -5.05 -26.45
C THR A 56 12.01 -4.50 -25.88
N MET A 57 13.12 -5.13 -26.29
CA MET A 57 14.47 -4.64 -25.97
C MET A 57 14.74 -3.26 -26.57
N ASP A 58 14.16 -2.99 -27.75
CA ASP A 58 14.29 -1.69 -28.44
C ASP A 58 13.68 -0.54 -27.65
N GLU A 59 12.63 -0.80 -26.85
CA GLU A 59 12.05 0.21 -25.95
C GLU A 59 13.03 0.61 -24.85
N ILE A 60 13.79 -0.34 -24.29
CA ILE A 60 14.85 -0.04 -23.32
C ILE A 60 15.93 0.82 -23.98
N LEU A 61 16.40 0.41 -25.16
CA LEU A 61 17.46 1.12 -25.87
C LEU A 61 17.07 2.53 -26.34
N LYS A 62 15.79 2.80 -26.48
CA LYS A 62 15.26 4.13 -26.80
C LYS A 62 14.99 4.99 -25.56
N ASN A 63 14.96 4.38 -24.37
CA ASN A 63 14.73 5.10 -23.12
C ASN A 63 16.01 5.80 -22.67
N LYS A 64 16.16 7.08 -23.10
CA LYS A 64 17.35 7.90 -22.83
C LYS A 64 17.58 8.14 -21.34
N GLU A 65 16.52 8.19 -20.52
CA GLU A 65 16.61 8.39 -19.08
C GLU A 65 17.24 7.17 -18.42
N LEU A 66 16.78 5.97 -18.78
CA LEU A 66 17.34 4.72 -18.26
C LEU A 66 18.82 4.53 -18.70
N LEU A 67 19.16 4.91 -19.92
CA LEU A 67 20.52 4.78 -20.46
C LEU A 67 21.47 5.83 -19.88
N SER A 68 20.98 7.02 -19.54
CA SER A 68 21.80 8.05 -18.87
C SER A 68 22.23 7.61 -17.48
N ASP A 69 21.37 6.88 -16.77
CA ASP A 69 21.64 6.35 -15.44
C ASP A 69 22.63 5.15 -15.47
N LEU A 70 22.67 4.41 -16.57
CA LEU A 70 23.62 3.29 -16.78
C LEU A 70 25.02 3.74 -17.22
N GLY A 71 25.17 4.97 -17.71
CA GLY A 71 26.42 5.46 -18.33
C GLY A 71 27.23 6.48 -17.53
N GLY A 72 26.78 6.93 -16.39
CA GLY A 72 27.47 7.95 -15.61
C GLY A 72 27.38 7.74 -14.12
N GLY A 73 28.49 7.58 -13.45
CA GLY A 73 28.55 7.43 -12.00
C GLY A 73 27.86 8.57 -11.26
N GLY A 74 26.96 8.22 -10.34
CA GLY A 74 26.53 9.08 -9.26
C GLY A 74 25.45 10.10 -9.61
N GLY A 75 24.27 9.62 -9.99
CA GLY A 75 23.04 10.39 -9.90
C GLY A 75 21.98 9.50 -9.23
N ALA A 76 21.58 9.87 -8.03
CA ALA A 76 20.42 9.25 -7.41
C ALA A 76 19.25 9.36 -8.39
N THR A 77 18.77 8.23 -8.91
CA THR A 77 17.49 8.18 -9.62
C THR A 77 16.47 8.72 -8.65
N THR A 78 16.05 9.95 -8.87
CA THR A 78 14.85 10.49 -8.25
C THR A 78 13.74 9.54 -8.66
N LYS A 79 13.36 8.60 -7.76
CA LYS A 79 12.05 7.94 -7.85
C LYS A 79 11.11 9.09 -8.16
N GLN A 80 10.49 9.10 -9.36
CA GLN A 80 9.42 10.06 -9.61
C GLN A 80 8.43 9.83 -8.49
N GLN A 81 8.47 10.71 -7.49
CA GLN A 81 7.55 10.67 -6.37
C GLN A 81 6.18 10.81 -7.01
N ARG A 82 5.43 9.70 -7.06
CA ARG A 82 4.03 9.75 -7.47
C ARG A 82 3.35 10.72 -6.53
N THR A 83 3.05 11.90 -7.04
CA THR A 83 2.47 12.97 -6.23
C THR A 83 0.99 12.72 -6.03
N LEU A 84 0.50 13.02 -4.84
CA LEU A 84 -0.92 13.04 -4.53
C LEU A 84 -1.69 13.85 -5.59
N THR A 85 -2.64 13.22 -6.29
CA THR A 85 -3.42 13.89 -7.32
C THR A 85 -4.66 14.55 -6.74
N LYS A 86 -5.12 15.63 -7.40
CA LYS A 86 -6.39 16.28 -7.01
C LYS A 86 -7.57 15.30 -7.12
N ALA A 87 -7.55 14.40 -8.11
CA ALA A 87 -8.57 13.37 -8.27
C ALA A 87 -8.63 12.46 -7.03
N LEU A 88 -7.48 11.95 -6.56
CA LEU A 88 -7.41 11.11 -5.37
C LEU A 88 -7.89 11.84 -4.11
N VAL A 89 -7.52 13.12 -3.95
CA VAL A 89 -7.96 13.94 -2.81
C VAL A 89 -9.48 14.17 -2.82
N ASN A 90 -10.06 14.36 -3.99
CA ASN A 90 -11.51 14.55 -4.14
C ASN A 90 -12.30 13.31 -3.68
N GLU A 91 -11.75 12.12 -3.86
CA GLU A 91 -12.38 10.85 -3.49
C GLU A 91 -12.08 10.42 -2.04
N LEU A 92 -11.30 11.20 -1.30
CA LEU A 92 -10.96 10.93 0.10
C LEU A 92 -12.20 10.64 0.99
N PRO A 93 -13.34 11.34 0.86
CA PRO A 93 -14.53 11.03 1.67
C PRO A 93 -14.96 9.57 1.56
N HIS A 94 -14.95 8.98 0.36
CA HIS A 94 -15.33 7.59 0.14
C HIS A 94 -14.40 6.60 0.87
N PHE A 95 -13.10 6.88 0.89
CA PHE A 95 -12.13 6.07 1.63
C PHE A 95 -12.30 6.19 3.14
N ILE A 96 -12.59 7.40 3.65
CA ILE A 96 -12.87 7.62 5.07
C ILE A 96 -14.16 6.92 5.47
N ASP A 97 -15.23 7.06 4.68
CA ASP A 97 -16.53 6.43 4.95
C ASP A 97 -16.41 4.90 4.92
N ALA A 98 -15.66 4.35 3.95
CA ALA A 98 -15.34 2.92 3.92
C ALA A 98 -14.62 2.49 5.21
N THR A 99 -13.63 3.27 5.68
CA THR A 99 -12.87 2.96 6.90
C THR A 99 -13.76 2.99 8.14
N VAL A 100 -14.45 4.10 8.37
CA VAL A 100 -15.31 4.28 9.57
C VAL A 100 -16.42 3.24 9.61
N SER A 101 -17.08 2.99 8.48
CA SER A 101 -18.18 2.02 8.41
C SER A 101 -17.70 0.58 8.56
N THR A 102 -16.50 0.24 8.06
CA THR A 102 -15.92 -1.10 8.26
C THR A 102 -15.60 -1.35 9.72
N ILE A 103 -14.93 -0.41 10.39
CA ILE A 103 -14.62 -0.53 11.82
C ILE A 103 -15.90 -0.70 12.61
N ALA A 104 -16.92 0.14 12.37
CA ALA A 104 -18.18 0.05 13.08
C ALA A 104 -18.90 -1.30 12.86
N MET A 105 -18.88 -1.82 11.63
CA MET A 105 -19.51 -3.09 11.28
C MET A 105 -18.79 -4.28 11.91
N MET A 106 -17.45 -4.27 11.91
CA MET A 106 -16.68 -5.41 12.38
C MET A 106 -16.52 -5.44 13.90
N THR A 107 -16.47 -4.28 14.55
CA THR A 107 -16.22 -4.18 16.01
C THR A 107 -17.45 -3.78 16.82
N ASN A 108 -18.55 -3.45 16.16
CA ASN A 108 -19.74 -2.82 16.79
C ASN A 108 -19.39 -1.57 17.61
N ALA A 109 -18.28 -0.92 17.30
CA ALA A 109 -17.80 0.30 17.95
C ALA A 109 -17.58 1.40 16.93
N LYS A 110 -17.82 2.65 17.32
CA LYS A 110 -17.81 3.78 16.39
C LYS A 110 -16.42 4.41 16.30
N ALA A 111 -15.88 4.51 15.09
CA ALA A 111 -14.74 5.37 14.81
C ALA A 111 -15.23 6.76 14.36
N THR A 112 -14.50 7.81 14.76
CA THR A 112 -14.82 9.20 14.38
C THR A 112 -13.57 9.93 13.88
N LYS A 113 -13.77 10.78 12.86
CA LYS A 113 -12.71 11.58 12.30
C LYS A 113 -12.34 12.74 13.23
N LYS A 114 -11.06 12.87 13.60
CA LYS A 114 -10.50 13.98 14.41
C LYS A 114 -9.85 15.05 13.55
N SER A 115 -8.95 14.67 12.67
CA SER A 115 -8.19 15.62 11.85
C SER A 115 -7.92 15.09 10.44
N VAL A 116 -7.66 16.00 9.50
CA VAL A 116 -7.21 15.70 8.13
C VAL A 116 -6.08 16.65 7.79
N LYS A 117 -4.93 16.11 7.36
CA LYS A 117 -3.76 16.89 6.98
C LYS A 117 -3.14 16.34 5.70
N ILE A 118 -2.72 17.19 4.79
CA ILE A 118 -1.91 16.82 3.62
C ILE A 118 -0.44 17.02 4.00
N GLN A 119 0.24 15.94 4.26
CA GLN A 119 1.62 15.94 4.76
C GLN A 119 2.31 14.61 4.45
N PRO A 120 3.64 14.49 4.61
CA PRO A 120 4.30 13.20 4.73
C PRO A 120 3.73 12.41 5.92
N LEU A 121 3.74 11.08 5.85
CA LEU A 121 3.31 10.25 6.97
C LEU A 121 4.10 10.62 8.22
N THR A 122 3.39 11.03 9.26
CA THR A 122 3.98 11.44 10.54
C THR A 122 3.41 10.58 11.66
N ILE A 123 4.28 9.93 12.40
CA ILE A 123 3.94 9.07 13.54
C ILE A 123 4.69 9.60 14.76
N GLU A 124 3.97 10.03 15.77
CA GLU A 124 4.56 10.63 16.98
C GLU A 124 5.33 9.61 17.81
N ASN A 125 4.88 8.35 17.83
CA ASN A 125 5.54 7.27 18.56
C ASN A 125 5.52 5.99 17.69
N THR A 126 6.70 5.50 17.33
CA THR A 126 6.85 4.28 16.53
C THR A 126 6.91 3.02 17.37
N THR A 127 7.07 3.13 18.68
CA THR A 127 7.06 1.97 19.57
C THR A 127 5.64 1.49 19.85
N SER A 128 5.48 0.16 19.87
CA SER A 128 4.16 -0.45 20.15
C SER A 128 3.06 -0.07 19.16
N GLN A 129 3.40 0.02 17.89
CA GLN A 129 2.45 0.20 16.80
C GLN A 129 2.55 -0.93 15.79
N VAL A 130 1.43 -1.27 15.18
CA VAL A 130 1.28 -2.21 14.08
C VAL A 130 0.54 -1.55 12.94
N ALA A 131 0.74 -2.04 11.72
CA ALA A 131 0.10 -1.45 10.57
C ALA A 131 -0.37 -2.50 9.57
N SER A 132 -1.31 -2.07 8.72
CA SER A 132 -1.68 -2.79 7.52
C SER A 132 -1.81 -1.83 6.34
N SER A 133 -1.63 -2.34 5.13
CA SER A 133 -1.78 -1.57 3.90
C SER A 133 -2.42 -2.37 2.80
N ILE A 134 -3.08 -1.67 1.87
CA ILE A 134 -3.63 -2.23 0.64
C ILE A 134 -3.49 -1.21 -0.49
N GLY A 135 -2.94 -1.67 -1.61
CA GLY A 135 -2.88 -0.89 -2.83
C GLY A 135 -4.20 -0.93 -3.59
N PHE A 136 -4.45 0.08 -4.39
CA PHE A 136 -5.53 0.11 -5.35
C PHE A 136 -5.05 0.73 -6.67
N TYR A 137 -5.69 0.35 -7.76
CA TYR A 137 -5.32 0.77 -9.11
C TYR A 137 -6.53 0.75 -10.05
N GLY A 138 -6.41 1.41 -11.20
CA GLY A 138 -7.48 1.57 -12.19
C GLY A 138 -7.63 3.03 -12.57
N ASP A 139 -8.84 3.60 -12.47
CA ASP A 139 -9.07 5.02 -12.74
C ASP A 139 -8.36 5.94 -11.72
N LEU A 140 -8.09 5.42 -10.52
CA LEU A 140 -7.18 5.98 -9.52
C LEU A 140 -6.19 4.90 -9.08
N ASP A 141 -5.00 5.31 -8.73
CA ASP A 141 -4.00 4.44 -8.12
C ASP A 141 -3.47 5.03 -6.81
N GLY A 142 -3.14 4.17 -5.86
CA GLY A 142 -2.66 4.60 -4.56
C GLY A 142 -2.54 3.49 -3.54
N LEU A 143 -2.26 3.89 -2.32
CA LEU A 143 -2.06 3.02 -1.17
C LEU A 143 -2.86 3.55 0.02
N ILE A 144 -3.63 2.69 0.64
CA ILE A 144 -4.24 2.90 1.95
C ILE A 144 -3.33 2.26 2.99
N ILE A 145 -3.02 2.99 4.04
CA ILE A 145 -2.27 2.51 5.19
C ILE A 145 -3.10 2.79 6.45
N LEU A 146 -3.22 1.79 7.30
CA LEU A 146 -3.80 1.91 8.64
C LEU A 146 -2.70 1.65 9.67
N ILE A 147 -2.58 2.52 10.66
CA ILE A 147 -1.59 2.39 11.72
C ILE A 147 -2.31 2.47 13.07
N PHE A 148 -2.17 1.43 13.84
CA PHE A 148 -2.82 1.29 15.14
C PHE A 148 -1.79 1.17 16.27
N PRO A 149 -1.98 1.87 17.40
CA PRO A 149 -1.37 1.42 18.64
C PRO A 149 -1.73 -0.03 18.95
N ASN A 150 -0.78 -0.82 19.46
CA ASN A 150 -1.01 -2.24 19.75
C ASN A 150 -2.22 -2.48 20.65
N SER A 151 -2.46 -1.55 21.60
CA SER A 151 -3.63 -1.63 22.50
C SER A 151 -4.96 -1.56 21.74
N ILE A 152 -5.05 -0.69 20.73
CA ILE A 152 -6.25 -0.56 19.88
C ILE A 152 -6.36 -1.77 18.95
N ALA A 153 -5.25 -2.18 18.32
CA ALA A 153 -5.22 -3.31 17.41
C ALA A 153 -5.69 -4.60 18.13
N LYS A 154 -5.17 -4.85 19.33
CA LYS A 154 -5.59 -5.97 20.16
C LYS A 154 -7.07 -5.90 20.50
N LYS A 155 -7.56 -4.73 20.94
CA LYS A 155 -8.98 -4.54 21.26
C LYS A 155 -9.88 -4.74 20.05
N ALA A 156 -9.50 -4.22 18.89
CA ALA A 156 -10.22 -4.42 17.65
C ALA A 156 -10.28 -5.91 17.25
N CYS A 157 -9.17 -6.63 17.42
CA CYS A 157 -9.10 -8.07 17.24
C CYS A 157 -10.03 -8.81 18.23
N GLU A 158 -9.99 -8.47 19.51
CA GLU A 158 -10.90 -9.05 20.54
C GLU A 158 -12.39 -8.88 20.19
N LEU A 159 -12.75 -7.72 19.67
CA LEU A 159 -14.13 -7.44 19.24
C LEU A 159 -14.52 -8.23 17.98
N LEU A 160 -13.55 -8.54 17.12
CA LEU A 160 -13.77 -9.27 15.87
C LEU A 160 -13.88 -10.78 16.09
N VAL A 161 -12.93 -11.37 16.84
CA VAL A 161 -12.81 -12.83 16.99
C VAL A 161 -13.39 -13.35 18.30
N GLY A 162 -13.73 -12.47 19.23
CA GLY A 162 -14.17 -12.79 20.58
C GLY A 162 -13.00 -12.79 21.57
N SER A 163 -13.34 -12.84 22.87
CA SER A 163 -12.37 -12.88 23.95
C SER A 163 -11.68 -14.25 24.00
N GLY A 164 -10.39 -14.29 23.80
CA GLY A 164 -9.52 -15.47 23.84
C GLY A 164 -8.08 -15.09 24.12
N ASP A 165 -7.19 -16.07 24.04
CA ASP A 165 -5.75 -15.83 24.09
C ASP A 165 -5.30 -15.34 22.72
N ILE A 166 -5.23 -14.00 22.55
CA ILE A 166 -4.93 -13.33 21.28
C ILE A 166 -3.42 -13.11 21.21
N ASN A 167 -2.80 -13.70 20.22
CA ASN A 167 -1.39 -13.53 19.91
C ASN A 167 -1.15 -12.44 18.84
N GLU A 168 0.10 -12.17 18.51
CA GLU A 168 0.49 -11.13 17.54
C GLU A 168 0.01 -11.47 16.11
N GLU A 169 0.02 -12.73 15.72
CA GLU A 169 -0.43 -13.20 14.42
C GLU A 169 -1.93 -12.94 14.24
N ASP A 170 -2.75 -13.23 15.26
CA ASP A 170 -4.20 -12.95 15.26
C ASP A 170 -4.47 -11.45 15.07
N ILE A 171 -3.66 -10.59 15.69
CA ILE A 171 -3.78 -9.13 15.54
C ILE A 171 -3.47 -8.73 14.08
N LEU A 172 -2.38 -9.22 13.52
CA LEU A 172 -1.98 -8.89 12.15
C LEU A 172 -2.98 -9.40 11.13
N ASP A 173 -3.51 -10.60 11.29
CA ASP A 173 -4.56 -11.17 10.44
C ASP A 173 -5.84 -10.33 10.51
N SER A 174 -6.23 -9.89 11.70
CA SER A 174 -7.38 -8.98 11.87
C SER A 174 -7.16 -7.66 11.13
N LEU A 175 -5.96 -7.09 11.20
CA LEU A 175 -5.64 -5.85 10.49
C LEU A 175 -5.60 -6.04 8.97
N ALA A 176 -5.14 -7.20 8.47
CA ALA A 176 -5.22 -7.54 7.06
C ALA A 176 -6.67 -7.58 6.58
N GLU A 177 -7.56 -8.21 7.37
CA GLU A 177 -8.98 -8.27 7.04
C GLU A 177 -9.65 -6.89 7.07
N PHE A 178 -9.33 -6.04 8.07
CA PHE A 178 -9.82 -4.66 8.10
C PHE A 178 -9.48 -3.91 6.83
N VAL A 179 -8.20 -3.88 6.45
CA VAL A 179 -7.78 -3.09 5.28
C VAL A 179 -8.31 -3.67 3.97
N ASN A 180 -8.46 -5.00 3.89
CA ASN A 180 -9.06 -5.67 2.74
C ASN A 180 -10.53 -5.30 2.56
N ILE A 181 -11.33 -5.33 3.63
CA ILE A 181 -12.73 -4.92 3.59
C ILE A 181 -12.85 -3.43 3.27
N ILE A 182 -11.99 -2.57 3.86
CA ILE A 182 -11.98 -1.14 3.56
C ILE A 182 -11.71 -0.89 2.07
N GLY A 183 -10.70 -1.55 1.49
CA GLY A 183 -10.41 -1.46 0.07
C GLY A 183 -11.58 -1.89 -0.80
N GLY A 184 -12.20 -3.03 -0.46
CA GLY A 184 -13.38 -3.54 -1.15
C GLY A 184 -14.58 -2.59 -1.07
N ARG A 185 -14.85 -2.00 0.09
CA ARG A 185 -15.93 -1.00 0.27
C ARG A 185 -15.65 0.31 -0.46
N ALA A 186 -14.42 0.80 -0.41
CA ALA A 186 -14.01 1.97 -1.18
C ALA A 186 -14.22 1.74 -2.68
N LYS A 187 -13.85 0.56 -3.20
CA LYS A 187 -14.11 0.15 -4.59
C LYS A 187 -15.61 0.23 -4.91
N VAL A 188 -16.49 -0.26 -4.06
CA VAL A 188 -17.94 -0.21 -4.25
C VAL A 188 -18.43 1.24 -4.28
N LEU A 189 -18.08 2.06 -3.28
CA LEU A 189 -18.49 3.47 -3.20
C LEU A 189 -18.02 4.28 -4.42
N LEU A 190 -16.79 4.04 -4.89
CA LEU A 190 -16.25 4.72 -6.06
C LEU A 190 -16.90 4.23 -7.37
N SER A 191 -17.36 2.98 -7.42
CA SER A 191 -18.08 2.47 -8.59
C SER A 191 -19.43 3.17 -8.82
N GLU A 192 -20.07 3.67 -7.76
CA GLU A 192 -21.27 4.51 -7.85
C GLU A 192 -20.99 5.81 -8.59
N ASN A 193 -19.75 6.32 -8.50
CA ASN A 193 -19.24 7.47 -9.25
C ASN A 193 -18.66 7.08 -10.62
N LYS A 194 -18.93 5.85 -11.11
CA LYS A 194 -18.45 5.31 -12.39
C LYS A 194 -16.92 5.13 -12.45
N MET A 195 -16.25 5.12 -11.32
CA MET A 195 -14.81 4.83 -11.24
C MET A 195 -14.59 3.33 -11.08
N ARG A 196 -13.64 2.78 -11.83
CA ARG A 196 -13.24 1.37 -11.75
C ARG A 196 -11.93 1.27 -11.01
N LEU A 197 -11.96 0.55 -9.90
CA LEU A 197 -10.77 0.25 -9.10
C LEU A 197 -10.67 -1.25 -8.88
N ASP A 198 -9.44 -1.73 -8.82
CA ASP A 198 -9.07 -3.02 -8.28
C ASP A 198 -8.14 -2.83 -7.08
N ILE A 199 -8.05 -3.86 -6.24
CA ILE A 199 -7.24 -3.81 -5.02
C ILE A 199 -6.18 -4.91 -5.06
N THR A 200 -5.04 -4.65 -4.41
CA THR A 200 -3.97 -5.64 -4.22
C THR A 200 -4.29 -6.57 -3.05
N LEU A 201 -3.40 -7.49 -2.75
CA LEU A 201 -3.43 -8.22 -1.49
C LEU A 201 -3.02 -7.30 -0.34
N PRO A 202 -3.62 -7.46 0.86
CA PRO A 202 -3.23 -6.71 2.03
C PRO A 202 -1.82 -7.10 2.49
N ARG A 203 -1.12 -6.16 3.12
CA ARG A 203 0.17 -6.38 3.78
C ARG A 203 0.06 -5.90 5.22
N THR A 204 0.70 -6.62 6.14
CA THR A 204 0.77 -6.26 7.55
C THR A 204 2.20 -6.03 8.00
N TYR A 205 2.37 -5.21 9.02
CA TYR A 205 3.66 -4.78 9.54
C TYR A 205 3.62 -4.84 11.06
N ALA A 206 4.30 -5.84 11.62
CA ALA A 206 4.55 -5.94 13.05
C ALA A 206 5.57 -4.88 13.50
N ASP A 207 6.55 -4.59 12.64
CA ASP A 207 7.50 -3.50 12.80
C ASP A 207 7.12 -2.32 11.88
N ILE A 208 6.72 -1.22 12.51
CA ILE A 208 6.34 0.01 11.82
C ILE A 208 7.51 0.65 11.04
N ASN A 209 8.74 0.38 11.43
CA ASN A 209 9.91 0.93 10.74
C ASN A 209 10.00 0.42 9.30
N THR A 210 9.63 -0.83 9.05
CA THR A 210 9.55 -1.38 7.69
C THR A 210 8.54 -0.62 6.83
N LEU A 211 7.40 -0.23 7.40
CA LEU A 211 6.41 0.60 6.70
C LEU A 211 6.93 2.02 6.46
N LEU A 212 7.62 2.61 7.46
CA LEU A 212 8.17 3.96 7.32
C LEU A 212 9.21 4.04 6.20
N GLU A 213 10.02 3.03 5.99
CA GLU A 213 10.95 2.94 4.85
C GLU A 213 10.22 3.00 3.50
N ILE A 214 9.07 2.30 3.39
CA ILE A 214 8.23 2.28 2.19
C ILE A 214 7.51 3.62 1.98
N ALA A 215 7.01 4.21 3.08
CA ALA A 215 6.26 5.46 3.07
C ALA A 215 7.14 6.70 3.17
N GLN A 216 8.46 6.54 3.36
CA GLN A 216 9.41 7.63 3.56
C GLN A 216 9.33 8.63 2.41
N ASN A 217 9.14 9.90 2.76
CA ASN A 217 9.01 11.01 1.83
C ASN A 217 7.76 11.01 0.92
N LYS A 218 6.86 10.03 1.04
CA LYS A 218 5.58 10.08 0.30
C LYS A 218 4.67 11.12 0.94
N LYS A 219 4.23 12.09 0.15
CA LYS A 219 3.13 12.99 0.56
C LYS A 219 1.80 12.27 0.41
N GLY A 220 0.97 12.37 1.41
CA GLY A 220 -0.35 11.76 1.43
C GLY A 220 -1.37 12.59 2.21
N VAL A 221 -2.55 12.06 2.37
CA VAL A 221 -3.57 12.58 3.27
C VAL A 221 -3.56 11.74 4.53
N GLN A 222 -3.10 12.32 5.62
CA GLN A 222 -3.18 11.72 6.95
C GLN A 222 -4.50 12.12 7.61
N VAL A 223 -5.24 11.12 8.06
CA VAL A 223 -6.48 11.29 8.81
C VAL A 223 -6.32 10.62 10.16
N ASP A 224 -6.41 11.41 11.20
CA ASP A 224 -6.44 10.89 12.56
C ASP A 224 -7.89 10.51 12.89
N LEU A 225 -8.09 9.26 13.25
CA LEU A 225 -9.38 8.69 13.60
C LEU A 225 -9.38 8.29 15.09
N ASP A 226 -10.47 8.58 15.78
CA ASP A 226 -10.70 8.12 17.13
C ASP A 226 -11.44 6.79 17.14
N PHE A 227 -10.97 5.86 17.94
CA PHE A 227 -11.64 4.61 18.24
C PHE A 227 -11.57 4.38 19.74
N GLU A 228 -12.72 4.45 20.40
CA GLU A 228 -12.84 4.29 21.85
C GLU A 228 -11.90 5.19 22.69
N GLY A 229 -11.74 6.44 22.27
CA GLY A 229 -10.93 7.43 22.98
C GLY A 229 -9.45 7.38 22.65
N GLN A 230 -9.00 6.47 21.80
CA GLN A 230 -7.63 6.38 21.33
C GLN A 230 -7.55 6.71 19.84
N THR A 231 -6.44 7.28 19.42
CA THR A 231 -6.24 7.70 18.02
C THR A 231 -5.47 6.64 17.24
N PHE A 232 -5.96 6.29 16.05
CA PHE A 232 -5.25 5.56 15.03
C PHE A 232 -5.15 6.39 13.74
N ILE A 233 -4.25 6.03 12.86
CA ILE A 233 -3.98 6.79 11.63
C ILE A 233 -4.50 6.02 10.42
N PHE A 234 -5.26 6.72 9.57
CA PHE A 234 -5.50 6.37 8.19
C PHE A 234 -4.63 7.27 7.32
N PHE A 235 -3.87 6.69 6.40
CA PHE A 235 -3.04 7.43 5.48
C PHE A 235 -3.30 7.00 4.04
N LEU A 236 -3.62 7.96 3.19
CA LEU A 236 -3.87 7.77 1.76
C LEU A 236 -2.75 8.43 0.98
N THR A 237 -2.03 7.66 0.18
CA THR A 237 -0.92 8.16 -0.65
C THR A 237 -0.93 7.53 -2.04
N ARG A 238 -0.03 7.96 -2.87
CA ARG A 238 0.18 7.44 -4.22
C ARG A 238 1.59 6.88 -4.41
#